data_c09da94406feaf54873cf0cf64dc68a6
#
_entry.id   c09da94406feaf54873cf0cf64dc68a6
#
_cell.length_a   1.000
_cell.length_b   1.000
_cell.length_c   1.000
_cell.angle_alpha   90.00
_cell.angle_beta   90.00
_cell.angle_gamma   90.00
#
_symmetry.space_group_name_H-M   'P 1'
#
loop_
_entity.id
_entity.type
_entity.pdbx_description
1 polymer ?
#
loop_
_entity_poly.entity_id
_entity_poly.type
_entity_poly.pdbx_seq_one_letter_code
_entity_poly.pdbx_strand_id
1 'polypeptide(L)'
;MAELDNRIVLITGAARGIGAATARRLAAGGARLVLADLDKAGAEKLAGEVGGVAVQADVTRADDVARMVDEAYRRFGRLDVLFNNAGVIRVQPLLDVDEAEWDRVMAVNLKAVFFVLQAAARRMKAQPPMAGSELRGKLIQTASIAGYRGGNHLTTPYSASKAGVISLTRSAAQALAADRITSNCVCPGAVDTAMWEQLDTELAALHGLAPREAWKKRIAGIPLGRPEKPEDVAGVVAFLAGPDSDYMTGQALKVDGGLVMGD
;
A
#
# COMPACT_ATOMS: atom_id res chain seq x y z
N MET A 1 1.42 -3.39 -26.80
CA MET A 1 0.55 -2.44 -26.07
C MET A 1 1.04 -2.39 -24.64
N ALA A 2 0.99 -1.24 -23.99
CA ALA A 2 1.37 -1.16 -22.59
C ALA A 2 0.35 -1.98 -21.76
N GLU A 3 0.84 -2.79 -20.82
CA GLU A 3 0.02 -3.74 -20.02
C GLU A 3 -1.14 -3.07 -19.24
N LEU A 4 -1.05 -1.76 -19.01
CA LEU A 4 -1.98 -0.98 -18.19
C LEU A 4 -2.60 0.20 -18.96
N ASP A 5 -2.61 0.11 -20.30
CA ASP A 5 -3.05 1.21 -21.15
C ASP A 5 -4.44 1.75 -20.74
N ASN A 6 -4.47 3.05 -20.43
CA ASN A 6 -5.65 3.77 -19.97
C ASN A 6 -6.31 3.28 -18.65
N ARG A 7 -5.68 2.40 -17.86
CA ARG A 7 -6.16 2.08 -16.49
C ARG A 7 -6.12 3.31 -15.59
N ILE A 8 -7.21 3.58 -14.94
CA ILE A 8 -7.30 4.68 -13.96
C ILE A 8 -6.95 4.15 -12.58
N VAL A 9 -5.86 4.66 -12.00
CA VAL A 9 -5.31 4.17 -10.72
C VAL A 9 -5.26 5.28 -9.69
N LEU A 10 -5.85 5.03 -8.52
CA LEU A 10 -5.68 5.87 -7.33
C LEU A 10 -4.62 5.24 -6.42
N ILE A 11 -3.62 6.02 -6.03
CA ILE A 11 -2.55 5.61 -5.11
C ILE A 11 -2.59 6.50 -3.88
N THR A 12 -2.68 5.91 -2.67
CA THR A 12 -2.52 6.64 -1.40
C THR A 12 -1.10 6.50 -0.87
N GLY A 13 -0.59 7.53 -0.18
CA GLY A 13 0.82 7.57 0.23
C GLY A 13 1.76 7.59 -0.99
N ALA A 14 1.40 8.40 -1.99
CA ALA A 14 2.04 8.38 -3.30
C ALA A 14 3.35 9.17 -3.36
N ALA A 15 3.57 10.16 -2.47
CA ALA A 15 4.65 11.14 -2.59
C ALA A 15 6.06 10.53 -2.54
N ARG A 16 6.24 9.35 -1.93
CA ARG A 16 7.56 8.73 -1.71
C ARG A 16 7.51 7.20 -1.61
N GLY A 17 8.70 6.59 -1.53
CA GLY A 17 8.86 5.16 -1.26
C GLY A 17 8.12 4.26 -2.25
N ILE A 18 7.43 3.25 -1.74
CA ILE A 18 6.68 2.26 -2.53
C ILE A 18 5.61 2.94 -3.40
N GLY A 19 4.88 3.92 -2.84
CA GLY A 19 3.84 4.65 -3.59
C GLY A 19 4.39 5.35 -4.82
N ALA A 20 5.51 6.07 -4.67
CA ALA A 20 6.15 6.78 -5.78
C ALA A 20 6.75 5.83 -6.83
N ALA A 21 7.43 4.77 -6.40
CA ALA A 21 7.95 3.75 -7.32
C ALA A 21 6.82 3.07 -8.11
N THR A 22 5.72 2.75 -7.42
CA THR A 22 4.52 2.20 -8.06
C THR A 22 3.92 3.18 -9.07
N ALA A 23 3.79 4.46 -8.72
CA ALA A 23 3.28 5.47 -9.64
C ALA A 23 4.11 5.52 -10.93
N ARG A 24 5.44 5.57 -10.83
CA ARG A 24 6.33 5.55 -12.01
C ARG A 24 6.17 4.28 -12.84
N ARG A 25 6.11 3.11 -12.19
CA ARG A 25 5.97 1.82 -12.87
C ARG A 25 4.63 1.72 -13.62
N LEU A 26 3.53 2.17 -12.99
CA LEU A 26 2.21 2.11 -13.60
C LEU A 26 2.05 3.14 -14.74
N ALA A 27 2.58 4.36 -14.56
CA ALA A 27 2.60 5.37 -15.62
C ALA A 27 3.38 4.90 -16.84
N ALA A 28 4.56 4.29 -16.64
CA ALA A 28 5.33 3.68 -17.73
C ALA A 28 4.56 2.55 -18.44
N GLY A 29 3.61 1.90 -17.76
CA GLY A 29 2.68 0.92 -18.32
C GLY A 29 1.46 1.52 -19.01
N GLY A 30 1.33 2.86 -19.10
CA GLY A 30 0.21 3.55 -19.78
C GLY A 30 -0.96 3.90 -18.84
N ALA A 31 -0.85 3.68 -17.53
CA ALA A 31 -1.91 4.03 -16.58
C ALA A 31 -2.03 5.56 -16.39
N ARG A 32 -3.25 6.01 -16.08
CA ARG A 32 -3.57 7.38 -15.68
C ARG A 32 -3.73 7.42 -14.16
N LEU A 33 -3.02 8.33 -13.50
CA LEU A 33 -2.83 8.28 -12.06
C LEU A 33 -3.50 9.44 -11.32
N VAL A 34 -4.15 9.11 -10.19
CA VAL A 34 -4.49 10.03 -9.11
C VAL A 34 -3.60 9.71 -7.92
N LEU A 35 -2.80 10.67 -7.49
CA LEU A 35 -1.75 10.53 -6.49
C LEU A 35 -2.16 11.28 -5.23
N ALA A 36 -2.62 10.54 -4.22
CA ALA A 36 -3.08 11.10 -2.96
C ALA A 36 -2.00 10.96 -1.88
N ASP A 37 -1.67 12.07 -1.22
CA ASP A 37 -0.73 12.09 -0.11
C ASP A 37 -1.05 13.26 0.84
N LEU A 38 -0.63 13.14 2.10
CA LEU A 38 -0.64 14.24 3.06
C LEU A 38 0.39 15.31 2.66
N ASP A 39 1.54 14.88 2.11
CA ASP A 39 2.58 15.73 1.53
C ASP A 39 2.14 16.21 0.14
N LYS A 40 1.50 17.38 0.12
CA LYS A 40 1.02 18.02 -1.11
C LYS A 40 2.15 18.26 -2.11
N ALA A 41 3.27 18.83 -1.65
CA ALA A 41 4.38 19.21 -2.52
C ALA A 41 5.04 17.97 -3.17
N GLY A 42 5.23 16.89 -2.39
CA GLY A 42 5.73 15.63 -2.91
C GLY A 42 4.80 14.98 -3.94
N ALA A 43 3.49 15.00 -3.68
CA ALA A 43 2.50 14.47 -4.62
C ALA A 43 2.43 15.30 -5.92
N GLU A 44 2.46 16.63 -5.84
CA GLU A 44 2.47 17.53 -7.00
C GLU A 44 3.73 17.35 -7.85
N LYS A 45 4.91 17.24 -7.21
CA LYS A 45 6.16 16.97 -7.90
C LYS A 45 6.09 15.66 -8.69
N LEU A 46 5.64 14.58 -8.04
CA LEU A 46 5.51 13.27 -8.69
C LEU A 46 4.46 13.31 -9.81
N ALA A 47 3.33 13.99 -9.59
CA ALA A 47 2.29 14.13 -10.61
C ALA A 47 2.82 14.83 -11.87
N GLY A 48 3.65 15.87 -11.72
CA GLY A 48 4.35 16.52 -12.85
C GLY A 48 5.32 15.58 -13.56
N GLU A 49 5.99 14.70 -12.84
CA GLU A 49 6.94 13.71 -13.40
C GLU A 49 6.23 12.64 -14.24
N VAL A 50 5.10 12.11 -13.76
CA VAL A 50 4.41 10.96 -14.38
C VAL A 50 3.16 11.34 -15.19
N GLY A 51 2.85 12.62 -15.32
CA GLY A 51 1.64 13.08 -16.02
C GLY A 51 0.35 12.75 -15.26
N GLY A 52 0.40 12.66 -13.92
CA GLY A 52 -0.72 12.32 -13.05
C GLY A 52 -1.45 13.54 -12.49
N VAL A 53 -2.41 13.28 -11.59
CA VAL A 53 -3.17 14.29 -10.85
C VAL A 53 -2.86 14.14 -9.36
N ALA A 54 -2.37 15.21 -8.72
CA ALA A 54 -2.11 15.22 -7.28
C ALA A 54 -3.36 15.62 -6.48
N VAL A 55 -3.58 14.96 -5.35
CA VAL A 55 -4.62 15.29 -4.37
C VAL A 55 -4.00 15.30 -2.98
N GLN A 56 -3.99 16.45 -2.31
CA GLN A 56 -3.66 16.47 -0.89
C GLN A 56 -4.78 15.81 -0.10
N ALA A 57 -4.49 14.74 0.63
CA ALA A 57 -5.48 14.00 1.41
C ALA A 57 -4.89 13.37 2.66
N ASP A 58 -5.60 13.51 3.77
CA ASP A 58 -5.42 12.71 4.98
C ASP A 58 -6.39 11.53 4.92
N VAL A 59 -5.85 10.33 4.76
CA VAL A 59 -6.66 9.10 4.62
C VAL A 59 -7.53 8.79 5.86
N THR A 60 -7.24 9.43 6.99
CA THR A 60 -8.04 9.29 8.23
C THR A 60 -9.30 10.16 8.25
N ARG A 61 -9.43 11.11 7.30
CA ARG A 61 -10.56 12.04 7.21
C ARG A 61 -11.54 11.61 6.12
N ALA A 62 -12.79 11.41 6.49
CA ALA A 62 -13.83 10.93 5.59
C ALA A 62 -14.00 11.84 4.34
N ASP A 63 -13.96 13.18 4.54
CA ASP A 63 -14.10 14.15 3.45
C ASP A 63 -12.94 14.05 2.44
N ASP A 64 -11.73 13.82 2.93
CA ASP A 64 -10.56 13.65 2.08
C ASP A 64 -10.61 12.34 1.31
N VAL A 65 -11.07 11.27 1.96
CA VAL A 65 -11.31 9.97 1.31
C VAL A 65 -12.33 10.11 0.19
N ALA A 66 -13.46 10.77 0.44
CA ALA A 66 -14.45 11.03 -0.61
C ALA A 66 -13.84 11.84 -1.76
N ARG A 67 -13.16 12.94 -1.46
CA ARG A 67 -12.56 13.86 -2.44
C ARG A 67 -11.52 13.18 -3.34
N MET A 68 -10.62 12.35 -2.79
CA MET A 68 -9.60 11.68 -3.62
C MET A 68 -10.20 10.61 -4.54
N VAL A 69 -11.25 9.90 -4.12
CA VAL A 69 -11.97 8.94 -4.96
C VAL A 69 -12.77 9.67 -6.03
N ASP A 70 -13.47 10.75 -5.65
CA ASP A 70 -14.26 11.55 -6.61
C ASP A 70 -13.40 12.25 -7.65
N GLU A 71 -12.15 12.60 -7.35
CA GLU A 71 -11.22 13.19 -8.30
C GLU A 71 -10.92 12.23 -9.47
N ALA A 72 -10.80 10.91 -9.23
CA ALA A 72 -10.65 9.93 -10.29
C ALA A 72 -11.85 9.95 -11.25
N TYR A 73 -13.07 10.00 -10.69
CA TYR A 73 -14.28 10.08 -11.50
C TYR A 73 -14.46 11.41 -12.22
N ARG A 74 -14.14 12.51 -11.56
CA ARG A 74 -14.20 13.85 -12.15
C ARG A 74 -13.27 13.99 -13.35
N ARG A 75 -12.07 13.41 -13.26
CA ARG A 75 -11.03 13.52 -14.31
C ARG A 75 -11.16 12.49 -15.41
N PHE A 76 -11.56 11.27 -15.06
CA PHE A 76 -11.44 10.12 -15.95
C PHE A 76 -12.75 9.32 -16.12
N GLY A 77 -13.81 9.67 -15.38
CA GLY A 77 -15.12 9.01 -15.44
C GLY A 77 -15.19 7.65 -14.73
N ARG A 78 -14.06 7.12 -14.22
CA ARG A 78 -13.98 5.80 -13.56
C ARG A 78 -12.78 5.66 -12.64
N LEU A 79 -12.73 4.56 -11.91
CA LEU A 79 -11.58 4.11 -11.12
C LEU A 79 -11.39 2.61 -11.33
N ASP A 80 -10.30 2.19 -11.94
CA ASP A 80 -10.03 0.78 -12.25
C ASP A 80 -9.26 0.06 -11.14
N VAL A 81 -8.28 0.76 -10.55
CA VAL A 81 -7.39 0.19 -9.53
C VAL A 81 -7.25 1.16 -8.37
N LEU A 82 -7.42 0.65 -7.16
CA LEU A 82 -6.98 1.33 -5.94
C LEU A 82 -5.70 0.64 -5.43
N PHE A 83 -4.62 1.39 -5.30
CA PHE A 83 -3.46 1.00 -4.51
C PHE A 83 -3.46 1.75 -3.16
N ASN A 84 -3.95 1.08 -2.13
CA ASN A 84 -4.14 1.60 -0.78
C ASN A 84 -2.86 1.38 0.03
N ASN A 85 -1.92 2.35 -0.06
CA ASN A 85 -0.54 2.17 0.38
C ASN A 85 -0.14 3.05 1.57
N ALA A 86 -0.87 4.13 1.86
CA ALA A 86 -0.56 4.99 2.99
C ALA A 86 -0.38 4.19 4.30
N GLY A 87 0.67 4.51 5.05
CA GLY A 87 0.95 3.81 6.31
C GLY A 87 2.00 4.50 7.15
N VAL A 88 1.99 4.21 8.44
CA VAL A 88 2.91 4.72 9.45
C VAL A 88 3.41 3.59 10.33
N ILE A 89 4.57 3.79 10.95
CA ILE A 89 5.17 2.87 11.91
C ILE A 89 5.88 3.67 13.00
N ARG A 90 6.06 3.05 14.17
CA ARG A 90 6.94 3.53 15.23
C ARG A 90 7.54 2.35 15.99
N VAL A 91 8.77 2.50 16.46
CA VAL A 91 9.42 1.57 17.39
C VAL A 91 9.10 2.00 18.80
N GLN A 92 8.43 1.11 19.53
CA GLN A 92 8.09 1.34 20.93
C GLN A 92 8.00 -0.02 21.65
N PRO A 93 8.65 -0.22 22.81
CA PRO A 93 8.46 -1.42 23.60
C PRO A 93 6.99 -1.63 23.92
N LEU A 94 6.55 -2.87 23.97
CA LEU A 94 5.14 -3.23 24.14
C LEU A 94 4.48 -2.56 25.37
N LEU A 95 5.21 -2.46 26.49
CA LEU A 95 4.68 -1.88 27.72
C LEU A 95 4.68 -0.34 27.74
N ASP A 96 5.37 0.29 26.78
CA ASP A 96 5.47 1.75 26.66
C ASP A 96 4.54 2.32 25.58
N VAL A 97 3.80 1.45 24.88
CA VAL A 97 2.82 1.89 23.87
C VAL A 97 1.64 2.57 24.59
N ASP A 98 1.47 3.87 24.36
CA ASP A 98 0.33 4.62 24.84
C ASP A 98 -0.88 4.53 23.88
N GLU A 99 -2.06 4.90 24.38
CA GLU A 99 -3.32 4.85 23.63
C GLU A 99 -3.26 5.76 22.38
N ALA A 100 -2.62 6.92 22.49
CA ALA A 100 -2.53 7.87 21.38
C ALA A 100 -1.73 7.31 20.19
N GLU A 101 -0.60 6.65 20.46
CA GLU A 101 0.20 6.01 19.42
C GLU A 101 -0.50 4.77 18.85
N TRP A 102 -1.15 3.97 19.70
CA TRP A 102 -2.00 2.87 19.26
C TRP A 102 -3.07 3.37 18.29
N ASP A 103 -3.82 4.38 18.69
CA ASP A 103 -4.91 4.93 17.88
C ASP A 103 -4.40 5.54 16.58
N ARG A 104 -3.27 6.24 16.61
CA ARG A 104 -2.63 6.80 15.41
C ARG A 104 -2.30 5.73 14.39
N VAL A 105 -1.66 4.64 14.83
CA VAL A 105 -1.27 3.55 13.93
C VAL A 105 -2.50 2.81 13.39
N MET A 106 -3.47 2.50 14.27
CA MET A 106 -4.69 1.80 13.88
C MET A 106 -5.58 2.67 12.97
N ALA A 107 -5.64 3.97 13.22
CA ALA A 107 -6.40 4.91 12.38
C ALA A 107 -5.87 4.94 10.94
N VAL A 108 -4.55 5.06 10.77
CA VAL A 108 -3.94 5.13 9.43
C VAL A 108 -3.86 3.76 8.76
N ASN A 109 -3.32 2.75 9.46
CA ASN A 109 -2.93 1.49 8.84
C ASN A 109 -4.07 0.49 8.67
N LEU A 110 -5.18 0.65 9.40
CA LEU A 110 -6.30 -0.30 9.34
C LEU A 110 -7.63 0.39 9.10
N LYS A 111 -8.03 1.34 9.95
CA LYS A 111 -9.34 2.02 9.81
C LYS A 111 -9.42 2.77 8.48
N ALA A 112 -8.40 3.56 8.15
CA ALA A 112 -8.37 4.28 6.87
C ALA A 112 -8.35 3.32 5.68
N VAL A 113 -7.56 2.22 5.74
CA VAL A 113 -7.53 1.21 4.68
C VAL A 113 -8.93 0.68 4.41
N PHE A 114 -9.72 0.39 5.44
CA PHE A 114 -11.10 -0.07 5.28
C PHE A 114 -11.98 0.97 4.59
N PHE A 115 -11.98 2.23 5.05
CA PHE A 115 -12.88 3.25 4.51
C PHE A 115 -12.49 3.70 3.10
N VAL A 116 -11.20 3.77 2.78
CA VAL A 116 -10.72 4.05 1.42
C VAL A 116 -11.13 2.93 0.45
N LEU A 117 -10.92 1.66 0.86
CA LEU A 117 -11.37 0.49 0.11
C LEU A 117 -12.89 0.53 -0.11
N GLN A 118 -13.67 0.81 0.93
CA GLN A 118 -15.13 0.87 0.84
C GLN A 118 -15.59 1.98 -0.11
N ALA A 119 -15.00 3.18 -0.04
CA ALA A 119 -15.33 4.29 -0.92
C ALA A 119 -15.05 3.96 -2.39
N ALA A 120 -13.87 3.38 -2.68
CA ALA A 120 -13.51 2.93 -4.02
C ALA A 120 -14.46 1.83 -4.51
N ALA A 121 -14.71 0.81 -3.70
CA ALA A 121 -15.58 -0.32 -4.07
C ALA A 121 -17.00 0.13 -4.41
N ARG A 122 -17.58 1.05 -3.63
CA ARG A 122 -18.93 1.59 -3.91
C ARG A 122 -19.01 2.21 -5.30
N ARG A 123 -17.97 2.93 -5.72
CA ARG A 123 -17.91 3.53 -7.05
C ARG A 123 -17.67 2.48 -8.13
N MET A 124 -16.76 1.53 -7.91
CA MET A 124 -16.45 0.45 -8.85
C MET A 124 -17.66 -0.44 -9.13
N LYS A 125 -18.54 -0.70 -8.14
CA LYS A 125 -19.79 -1.45 -8.36
C LYS A 125 -20.71 -0.81 -9.40
N ALA A 126 -20.75 0.51 -9.48
CA ALA A 126 -21.65 1.26 -10.35
C ALA A 126 -21.11 1.46 -11.77
N GLN A 127 -19.84 1.10 -12.04
CA GLN A 127 -19.21 1.31 -13.36
C GLN A 127 -19.27 0.05 -14.22
N PRO A 128 -19.15 0.18 -15.56
CA PRO A 128 -19.02 -0.97 -16.46
C PRO A 128 -17.67 -1.69 -16.22
N PRO A 129 -17.54 -2.95 -16.67
CA PRO A 129 -16.26 -3.65 -16.65
C PRO A 129 -15.11 -2.83 -17.25
N MET A 130 -13.88 -3.14 -16.82
CA MET A 130 -12.68 -2.54 -17.37
C MET A 130 -12.45 -2.99 -18.81
N ALA A 131 -11.85 -2.15 -19.65
CA ALA A 131 -11.52 -2.52 -21.01
C ALA A 131 -10.67 -3.81 -21.06
N GLY A 132 -11.12 -4.80 -21.85
CA GLY A 132 -10.42 -6.09 -21.99
C GLY A 132 -10.46 -7.00 -20.74
N SER A 133 -11.37 -6.76 -19.80
CA SER A 133 -11.55 -7.56 -18.59
C SER A 133 -13.02 -7.72 -18.25
N GLU A 134 -13.38 -8.80 -17.57
CA GLU A 134 -14.71 -8.96 -16.97
C GLU A 134 -14.85 -8.23 -15.62
N LEU A 135 -13.75 -7.79 -15.05
CA LEU A 135 -13.73 -7.13 -13.74
C LEU A 135 -14.18 -5.66 -13.85
N ARG A 136 -14.80 -5.18 -12.79
CA ARG A 136 -15.17 -3.76 -12.63
C ARG A 136 -14.08 -2.96 -11.91
N GLY A 137 -13.21 -3.62 -11.13
CA GLY A 137 -12.15 -2.96 -10.41
C GLY A 137 -11.24 -3.91 -9.65
N LYS A 138 -10.10 -3.39 -9.22
CA LYS A 138 -9.10 -4.10 -8.43
C LYS A 138 -8.68 -3.28 -7.22
N LEU A 139 -8.72 -3.90 -6.05
CA LEU A 139 -8.34 -3.30 -4.78
C LEU A 139 -7.04 -3.96 -4.31
N ILE A 140 -5.98 -3.17 -4.17
CA ILE A 140 -4.66 -3.65 -3.77
C ILE A 140 -4.27 -2.92 -2.49
N GLN A 141 -3.99 -3.65 -1.40
CA GLN A 141 -3.61 -3.07 -0.12
C GLN A 141 -2.13 -3.34 0.17
N THR A 142 -1.50 -2.42 0.90
CA THR A 142 -0.16 -2.64 1.46
C THR A 142 -0.27 -3.18 2.88
N ALA A 143 -0.15 -4.52 3.02
CA ALA A 143 0.04 -5.18 4.31
C ALA A 143 1.53 -5.15 4.71
N SER A 144 2.07 -6.22 5.24
CA SER A 144 3.49 -6.42 5.56
C SER A 144 3.73 -7.87 5.95
N ILE A 145 4.97 -8.35 5.84
CA ILE A 145 5.37 -9.61 6.48
C ILE A 145 5.21 -9.57 8.01
N ALA A 146 5.18 -8.37 8.62
CA ALA A 146 4.89 -8.21 10.04
C ALA A 146 3.48 -8.70 10.42
N GLY A 147 2.53 -8.70 9.47
CA GLY A 147 1.20 -9.27 9.66
C GLY A 147 1.17 -10.80 9.70
N TYR A 148 2.17 -11.46 9.12
CA TYR A 148 2.33 -12.91 9.20
C TYR A 148 3.17 -13.36 10.40
N ARG A 149 4.32 -12.70 10.59
CA ARG A 149 5.28 -13.15 11.60
C ARG A 149 4.75 -12.99 13.01
N GLY A 150 3.92 -11.98 13.29
CA GLY A 150 3.54 -11.64 14.65
C GLY A 150 4.74 -11.44 15.60
N GLY A 151 4.48 -11.07 16.84
CA GLY A 151 5.49 -11.17 17.90
C GLY A 151 6.68 -10.20 17.84
N ASN A 152 6.65 -9.14 17.05
CA ASN A 152 7.62 -8.06 17.20
C ASN A 152 7.15 -7.10 18.30
N HIS A 153 7.69 -7.25 19.51
CA HIS A 153 7.34 -6.48 20.69
C HIS A 153 7.70 -4.98 20.61
N LEU A 154 8.45 -4.58 19.57
CA LEU A 154 8.84 -3.19 19.33
C LEU A 154 7.95 -2.47 18.33
N THR A 155 7.09 -3.19 17.61
CA THR A 155 6.18 -2.62 16.60
C THR A 155 4.79 -3.27 16.68
N THR A 156 4.31 -3.50 17.90
CA THR A 156 3.07 -4.26 18.16
C THR A 156 1.84 -3.66 17.46
N PRO A 157 1.54 -2.34 17.57
CA PRO A 157 0.37 -1.77 16.88
C PRO A 157 0.47 -1.91 15.36
N TYR A 158 1.68 -1.73 14.80
CA TYR A 158 1.92 -1.91 13.37
C TYR A 158 1.65 -3.35 12.92
N SER A 159 2.21 -4.33 13.63
CA SER A 159 2.03 -5.75 13.29
C SER A 159 0.56 -6.17 13.38
N ALA A 160 -0.15 -5.75 14.43
CA ALA A 160 -1.58 -5.98 14.58
C ALA A 160 -2.39 -5.35 13.44
N SER A 161 -2.09 -4.08 13.07
CA SER A 161 -2.74 -3.41 11.95
C SER A 161 -2.54 -4.13 10.62
N LYS A 162 -1.31 -4.63 10.34
CA LYS A 162 -1.00 -5.31 9.09
C LYS A 162 -1.58 -6.72 9.00
N ALA A 163 -1.72 -7.42 10.13
CA ALA A 163 -2.51 -8.66 10.20
C ALA A 163 -4.00 -8.38 9.92
N GLY A 164 -4.53 -7.29 10.46
CA GLY A 164 -5.88 -6.80 10.16
C GLY A 164 -6.10 -6.51 8.68
N VAL A 165 -5.10 -5.91 7.99
CA VAL A 165 -5.19 -5.64 6.54
C VAL A 165 -5.24 -6.95 5.74
N ILE A 166 -4.48 -7.99 6.12
CA ILE A 166 -4.55 -9.30 5.46
C ILE A 166 -5.97 -9.89 5.61
N SER A 167 -6.51 -9.87 6.82
CA SER A 167 -7.89 -10.34 7.09
C SER A 167 -8.93 -9.53 6.33
N LEU A 168 -8.81 -8.20 6.34
CA LEU A 168 -9.68 -7.28 5.59
C LEU A 168 -9.67 -7.55 4.09
N THR A 169 -8.48 -7.82 3.52
CA THR A 169 -8.32 -8.16 2.10
C THR A 169 -9.13 -9.40 1.73
N ARG A 170 -9.08 -10.44 2.55
CA ARG A 170 -9.84 -11.70 2.34
C ARG A 170 -11.35 -11.47 2.47
N SER A 171 -11.78 -10.70 3.47
CA SER A 171 -13.19 -10.35 3.66
C SER A 171 -13.73 -9.53 2.48
N ALA A 172 -12.95 -8.55 1.99
CA ALA A 172 -13.33 -7.76 0.82
C ALA A 172 -13.40 -8.60 -0.45
N ALA A 173 -12.47 -9.55 -0.64
CA ALA A 173 -12.49 -10.48 -1.76
C ALA A 173 -13.79 -11.31 -1.81
N GLN A 174 -14.22 -11.86 -0.68
CA GLN A 174 -15.49 -12.60 -0.60
C GLN A 174 -16.70 -11.70 -0.84
N ALA A 175 -16.73 -10.53 -0.20
CA ALA A 175 -17.88 -9.63 -0.26
C ALA A 175 -18.10 -9.01 -1.65
N LEU A 176 -17.04 -8.82 -2.44
CA LEU A 176 -17.06 -8.08 -3.69
C LEU A 176 -16.93 -8.97 -4.95
N ALA A 177 -16.74 -10.28 -4.79
CA ALA A 177 -16.59 -11.22 -5.91
C ALA A 177 -17.81 -11.19 -6.87
N ALA A 178 -19.02 -11.19 -6.34
CA ALA A 178 -20.25 -11.11 -7.14
C ALA A 178 -20.37 -9.78 -7.92
N ASP A 179 -19.71 -8.73 -7.43
CA ASP A 179 -19.63 -7.43 -8.10
C ASP A 179 -18.48 -7.35 -9.11
N ARG A 180 -17.74 -8.47 -9.33
CA ARG A 180 -16.57 -8.54 -10.21
C ARG A 180 -15.48 -7.54 -9.82
N ILE A 181 -15.19 -7.44 -8.52
CA ILE A 181 -14.11 -6.64 -7.96
C ILE A 181 -13.18 -7.58 -7.19
N THR A 182 -11.89 -7.57 -7.51
CA THR A 182 -10.89 -8.34 -6.78
C THR A 182 -10.28 -7.54 -5.64
N SER A 183 -9.81 -8.23 -4.61
CA SER A 183 -9.09 -7.62 -3.48
C SER A 183 -7.90 -8.49 -3.12
N ASN A 184 -6.69 -7.94 -3.24
CA ASN A 184 -5.43 -8.60 -2.90
C ASN A 184 -4.55 -7.65 -2.08
N CYS A 185 -3.54 -8.17 -1.39
CA CYS A 185 -2.54 -7.30 -0.76
C CYS A 185 -1.12 -7.75 -1.05
N VAL A 186 -0.20 -6.80 -1.04
CA VAL A 186 1.23 -7.04 -1.02
C VAL A 186 1.73 -6.99 0.41
N CYS A 187 2.71 -7.85 0.74
CA CYS A 187 3.31 -7.95 2.07
C CYS A 187 4.82 -7.73 1.94
N PRO A 188 5.27 -6.45 1.88
CA PRO A 188 6.68 -6.14 1.78
C PRO A 188 7.48 -6.58 3.00
N GLY A 189 8.78 -6.81 2.79
CA GLY A 189 9.77 -7.07 3.82
C GLY A 189 10.49 -5.82 4.31
N ALA A 190 11.81 -5.80 4.18
CA ALA A 190 12.67 -4.68 4.55
C ALA A 190 12.96 -3.82 3.31
N VAL A 191 12.08 -2.87 3.02
CA VAL A 191 12.17 -1.99 1.85
C VAL A 191 13.03 -0.77 2.17
N ASP A 192 14.03 -0.48 1.35
CA ASP A 192 14.92 0.69 1.50
C ASP A 192 14.17 2.00 1.21
N THR A 193 13.65 2.59 2.27
CA THR A 193 12.80 3.80 2.24
C THR A 193 13.04 4.65 3.49
N ALA A 194 12.58 5.90 3.47
CA ALA A 194 12.61 6.79 4.62
C ALA A 194 11.93 6.18 5.87
N MET A 195 10.95 5.28 5.71
CA MET A 195 10.34 4.56 6.83
C MET A 195 11.37 3.66 7.54
N TRP A 196 12.26 2.99 6.80
CA TRP A 196 13.33 2.20 7.39
C TRP A 196 14.46 3.04 7.98
N GLU A 197 14.73 4.22 7.43
CA GLU A 197 15.68 5.17 8.04
C GLU A 197 15.17 5.63 9.42
N GLN A 198 13.87 5.91 9.53
CA GLN A 198 13.23 6.20 10.80
C GLN A 198 13.35 5.01 11.77
N LEU A 199 13.00 3.79 11.33
CA LEU A 199 13.10 2.59 12.15
C LEU A 199 14.52 2.33 12.64
N ASP A 200 15.53 2.47 11.76
CA ASP A 200 16.94 2.28 12.13
C ASP A 200 17.37 3.29 13.19
N THR A 201 16.95 4.55 13.05
CA THR A 201 17.23 5.61 14.03
C THR A 201 16.59 5.31 15.40
N GLU A 202 15.32 4.91 15.41
CA GLU A 202 14.59 4.59 16.64
C GLU A 202 15.16 3.34 17.32
N LEU A 203 15.51 2.29 16.55
CA LEU A 203 16.15 1.07 17.06
C LEU A 203 17.57 1.34 17.59
N ALA A 204 18.33 2.18 16.89
CA ALA A 204 19.67 2.57 17.34
C ALA A 204 19.61 3.31 18.68
N ALA A 205 18.67 4.25 18.82
CA ALA A 205 18.46 4.97 20.08
C ALA A 205 18.04 4.03 21.23
N LEU A 206 17.14 3.07 20.95
CA LEU A 206 16.63 2.14 21.97
C LEU A 206 17.70 1.14 22.45
N HIS A 207 18.58 0.68 21.57
CA HIS A 207 19.53 -0.40 21.85
C HIS A 207 20.98 0.05 21.92
N GLY A 208 21.27 1.35 21.82
CA GLY A 208 22.63 1.88 21.82
C GLY A 208 23.47 1.40 20.62
N LEU A 209 22.84 1.22 19.45
CA LEU A 209 23.50 0.75 18.24
C LEU A 209 24.12 1.92 17.47
N ALA A 210 25.15 1.61 16.66
CA ALA A 210 25.66 2.55 15.70
C ALA A 210 24.63 2.82 14.57
N PRO A 211 24.69 3.99 13.92
CA PRO A 211 23.83 4.27 12.76
C PRO A 211 23.90 3.18 11.69
N ARG A 212 22.77 2.79 11.17
CA ARG A 212 22.61 1.72 10.15
C ARG A 212 22.97 0.29 10.64
N GLU A 213 23.24 0.09 11.94
CA GLU A 213 23.55 -1.24 12.46
C GLU A 213 22.30 -2.15 12.52
N ALA A 214 21.17 -1.61 12.96
CA ALA A 214 19.90 -2.34 12.95
C ALA A 214 19.51 -2.74 11.52
N TRP A 215 19.68 -1.82 10.56
CA TRP A 215 19.49 -2.08 9.13
C TRP A 215 20.39 -3.21 8.62
N LYS A 216 21.71 -3.13 8.89
CA LYS A 216 22.67 -4.18 8.47
C LYS A 216 22.29 -5.55 9.03
N LYS A 217 21.92 -5.62 10.31
CA LYS A 217 21.45 -6.87 10.94
C LYS A 217 20.20 -7.40 10.26
N ARG A 218 19.27 -6.52 9.89
CA ARG A 218 18.05 -6.90 9.18
C ARG A 218 18.35 -7.48 7.78
N ILE A 219 19.21 -6.81 7.02
CA ILE A 219 19.58 -7.24 5.66
C ILE A 219 20.33 -8.57 5.69
N ALA A 220 21.22 -8.79 6.65
CA ALA A 220 21.94 -10.05 6.79
C ALA A 220 21.02 -11.28 6.96
N GLY A 221 19.79 -11.07 7.41
CA GLY A 221 18.78 -12.14 7.53
C GLY A 221 17.95 -12.37 6.27
N ILE A 222 18.15 -11.63 5.19
CA ILE A 222 17.41 -11.79 3.95
C ILE A 222 18.07 -12.86 3.08
N PRO A 223 17.42 -13.98 2.73
CA PRO A 223 18.02 -15.03 1.90
C PRO A 223 18.56 -14.55 0.55
N LEU A 224 17.90 -13.58 -0.11
CA LEU A 224 18.39 -12.99 -1.36
C LEU A 224 19.57 -12.02 -1.17
N GLY A 225 20.06 -11.78 0.07
CA GLY A 225 21.30 -11.08 0.39
C GLY A 225 21.29 -9.57 0.12
N ARG A 226 20.16 -8.96 -0.16
CA ARG A 226 20.03 -7.50 -0.39
C ARG A 226 18.73 -6.94 0.23
N PRO A 227 18.68 -5.63 0.50
CA PRO A 227 17.42 -4.99 0.85
C PRO A 227 16.42 -5.06 -0.32
N GLU A 228 15.16 -5.04 0.02
CA GLU A 228 14.07 -4.86 -0.94
C GLU A 228 14.07 -3.40 -1.42
N LYS A 229 13.96 -3.20 -2.71
CA LYS A 229 13.78 -1.87 -3.30
C LYS A 229 12.30 -1.57 -3.48
N PRO A 230 11.87 -0.30 -3.42
CA PRO A 230 10.49 0.08 -3.76
C PRO A 230 10.01 -0.48 -5.10
N GLU A 231 10.91 -0.61 -6.08
CA GLU A 231 10.64 -1.15 -7.41
C GLU A 231 10.30 -2.65 -7.38
N ASP A 232 10.86 -3.42 -6.43
CA ASP A 232 10.53 -4.85 -6.27
C ASP A 232 9.03 -4.99 -5.91
N VAL A 233 8.52 -4.13 -5.02
CA VAL A 233 7.08 -4.10 -4.67
C VAL A 233 6.24 -3.58 -5.83
N ALA A 234 6.70 -2.51 -6.49
CA ALA A 234 6.00 -1.88 -7.60
C ALA A 234 5.75 -2.86 -8.77
N GLY A 235 6.67 -3.79 -9.00
CA GLY A 235 6.51 -4.86 -9.98
C GLY A 235 5.33 -5.78 -9.68
N VAL A 236 5.17 -6.19 -8.42
CA VAL A 236 4.05 -7.04 -7.98
C VAL A 236 2.73 -6.25 -8.01
N VAL A 237 2.74 -4.98 -7.62
CA VAL A 237 1.55 -4.12 -7.72
C VAL A 237 1.14 -3.93 -9.19
N ALA A 238 2.09 -3.76 -10.10
CA ALA A 238 1.80 -3.65 -11.53
C ALA A 238 1.18 -4.96 -12.08
N PHE A 239 1.69 -6.12 -11.70
CA PHE A 239 1.08 -7.41 -12.01
C PHE A 239 -0.37 -7.50 -11.46
N LEU A 240 -0.59 -7.13 -10.20
CA LEU A 240 -1.94 -7.14 -9.62
C LEU A 240 -2.89 -6.12 -10.26
N ALA A 241 -2.37 -5.02 -10.79
CA ALA A 241 -3.16 -4.02 -11.52
C ALA A 241 -3.47 -4.44 -12.98
N GLY A 242 -2.65 -5.33 -13.53
CA GLY A 242 -2.73 -5.82 -14.91
C GLY A 242 -3.75 -6.96 -15.12
N PRO A 243 -3.97 -7.36 -16.37
CA PRO A 243 -4.94 -8.41 -16.72
C PRO A 243 -4.53 -9.81 -16.25
N ASP A 244 -3.24 -10.09 -16.13
CA ASP A 244 -2.73 -11.41 -15.76
C ASP A 244 -3.13 -11.86 -14.35
N SER A 245 -3.63 -10.95 -13.52
CA SER A 245 -4.15 -11.21 -12.18
C SER A 245 -5.69 -11.21 -12.09
N ASP A 246 -6.41 -11.22 -13.21
CA ASP A 246 -7.87 -11.10 -13.19
C ASP A 246 -8.57 -12.27 -12.45
N TYR A 247 -7.92 -13.43 -12.38
CA TYR A 247 -8.45 -14.58 -11.64
C TYR A 247 -7.87 -14.72 -10.22
N MET A 248 -7.21 -13.65 -9.70
CA MET A 248 -6.63 -13.63 -8.36
C MET A 248 -7.42 -12.73 -7.43
N THR A 249 -7.92 -13.28 -6.32
CA THR A 249 -8.56 -12.51 -5.26
C THR A 249 -8.32 -13.15 -3.90
N GLY A 250 -8.31 -12.36 -2.83
CA GLY A 250 -8.07 -12.81 -1.46
C GLY A 250 -6.62 -13.16 -1.13
N GLN A 251 -5.68 -12.87 -2.04
CA GLN A 251 -4.29 -13.25 -1.87
C GLN A 251 -3.49 -12.19 -1.09
N ALA A 252 -2.52 -12.67 -0.31
CA ALA A 252 -1.55 -11.84 0.38
C ALA A 252 -0.15 -12.25 -0.08
N LEU A 253 0.43 -11.47 -1.00
CA LEU A 253 1.66 -11.79 -1.71
C LEU A 253 2.88 -11.22 -0.96
N LYS A 254 3.73 -12.11 -0.46
CA LYS A 254 4.98 -11.73 0.18
C LYS A 254 5.99 -11.28 -0.88
N VAL A 255 6.59 -10.10 -0.65
CA VAL A 255 7.69 -9.56 -1.44
C VAL A 255 8.77 -9.22 -0.42
N ASP A 256 9.64 -10.15 -0.09
CA ASP A 256 10.48 -10.02 1.11
C ASP A 256 11.85 -10.69 1.01
N GLY A 257 12.21 -11.17 -0.18
CA GLY A 257 13.49 -11.82 -0.42
C GLY A 257 13.67 -13.15 0.34
N GLY A 258 12.56 -13.76 0.79
CA GLY A 258 12.55 -15.04 1.50
C GLY A 258 12.64 -14.90 3.03
N LEU A 259 12.43 -13.70 3.60
CA LEU A 259 12.44 -13.49 5.06
C LEU A 259 11.36 -14.30 5.79
N VAL A 260 10.21 -14.51 5.15
CA VAL A 260 9.09 -15.28 5.67
C VAL A 260 8.65 -16.31 4.65
N MET A 261 9.08 -17.56 4.84
CA MET A 261 8.66 -18.70 4.03
C MET A 261 7.55 -19.46 4.75
N GLY A 262 6.60 -19.97 3.99
CA GLY A 262 5.41 -20.64 4.56
C GLY A 262 4.28 -19.66 4.92
N ASP A 263 3.22 -20.20 5.51
CA ASP A 263 2.02 -19.50 5.93
C ASP A 263 2.17 -18.82 7.30
#